data_68143c48c1478960379f63622c83c9f6
#
_entry.id   68143c48c1478960379f63622c83c9f6
#
_cell.length_a   1.000
_cell.length_b   1.000
_cell.length_c   1.000
_cell.angle_alpha   90.00
_cell.angle_beta   90.00
_cell.angle_gamma   90.00
#
_symmetry.space_group_name_H-M   'P 1'
#
loop_
_entity.id
_entity.type
_entity.pdbx_description
1 polymer ?
#
loop_
_entity_poly.entity_id
_entity_poly.type
_entity_poly.pdbx_seq_one_letter_code
_entity_poly.pdbx_strand_id
1 'polypeptide(L)'
;MIESISAITLATHDMARAVGFYRMLGFDVIYGGDDAAFTSFRAGTSYLNLIAQPAERTWSWWGRVIFYYSDVDALHARVVAAGYRPDTAPRDAEWGERFFHLTDPDGHELSFAKPLR
;
A
#
# COMPACT_ATOMS: atom_id res chain seq x y z
N MET A 1 2.47 27.33 5.72
CA MET A 1 3.09 26.74 4.52
C MET A 1 3.11 25.23 4.63
N ILE A 2 2.84 24.54 3.53
CA ILE A 2 2.81 23.07 3.53
C ILE A 2 4.24 22.54 3.62
N GLU A 3 4.46 21.57 4.49
CA GLU A 3 5.78 20.95 4.64
C GLU A 3 5.86 19.55 4.03
N SER A 4 4.85 18.74 4.25
CA SER A 4 4.87 17.36 3.75
C SER A 4 3.52 16.69 3.95
N ILE A 5 3.39 15.49 3.41
CA ILE A 5 2.29 14.58 3.76
C ILE A 5 2.79 13.71 4.91
N SER A 6 2.10 13.80 6.06
CA SER A 6 2.47 13.01 7.24
C SER A 6 2.04 11.55 7.08
N ALA A 7 0.79 11.31 6.70
CA ALA A 7 0.23 9.98 6.66
C ALA A 7 -0.94 9.91 5.68
N ILE A 8 -1.23 8.70 5.24
CA ILE A 8 -2.45 8.35 4.51
C ILE A 8 -3.16 7.30 5.34
N THR A 9 -4.46 7.48 5.57
CA THR A 9 -5.27 6.52 6.31
C THR A 9 -6.25 5.84 5.36
N LEU A 10 -6.19 4.51 5.31
CA LEU A 10 -7.03 3.69 4.44
C LEU A 10 -8.02 2.90 5.29
N ALA A 11 -9.25 2.79 4.81
CA ALA A 11 -10.29 2.02 5.48
C ALA A 11 -10.14 0.52 5.19
N THR A 12 -10.45 -0.32 6.17
CA THR A 12 -10.48 -1.76 5.97
C THR A 12 -11.72 -2.35 6.63
N HIS A 13 -12.26 -3.42 6.05
CA HIS A 13 -13.31 -4.21 6.69
C HIS A 13 -12.75 -5.38 7.48
N ASP A 14 -11.44 -5.62 7.40
CA ASP A 14 -10.79 -6.76 8.06
C ASP A 14 -9.34 -6.38 8.37
N MET A 15 -9.12 -5.96 9.62
CA MET A 15 -7.81 -5.45 10.02
C MET A 15 -6.71 -6.51 9.88
N ALA A 16 -6.97 -7.75 10.31
CA ALA A 16 -5.94 -8.80 10.23
C ALA A 16 -5.53 -9.08 8.79
N ARG A 17 -6.50 -9.12 7.87
CA ARG A 17 -6.22 -9.33 6.44
C ARG A 17 -5.42 -8.17 5.88
N ALA A 18 -5.81 -6.94 6.19
CA ALA A 18 -5.11 -5.76 5.70
C ALA A 18 -3.69 -5.68 6.26
N VAL A 19 -3.51 -5.93 7.55
CA VAL A 19 -2.19 -5.93 8.18
C VAL A 19 -1.28 -6.97 7.53
N GLY A 20 -1.79 -8.18 7.29
CA GLY A 20 -1.04 -9.23 6.61
C GLY A 20 -0.58 -8.82 5.22
N PHE A 21 -1.47 -8.16 4.47
CA PHE A 21 -1.15 -7.66 3.13
C PHE A 21 -0.02 -6.61 3.18
N TYR A 22 -0.13 -5.60 4.04
CA TYR A 22 0.88 -4.55 4.10
C TYR A 22 2.21 -5.03 4.68
N ARG A 23 2.18 -5.99 5.62
CA ARG A 23 3.42 -6.65 6.06
C ARG A 23 4.09 -7.40 4.93
N MET A 24 3.33 -8.08 4.09
CA MET A 24 3.86 -8.77 2.90
C MET A 24 4.59 -7.79 1.99
N LEU A 25 4.10 -6.58 1.87
CA LEU A 25 4.76 -5.52 1.08
C LEU A 25 6.00 -4.95 1.76
N GLY A 26 6.27 -5.30 3.01
CA GLY A 26 7.46 -4.87 3.74
C GLY A 26 7.22 -3.70 4.70
N PHE A 27 5.97 -3.30 4.93
CA PHE A 27 5.68 -2.27 5.91
C PHE A 27 5.81 -2.83 7.33
N ASP A 28 6.40 -2.04 8.22
CA ASP A 28 6.55 -2.40 9.63
C ASP A 28 5.47 -1.75 10.47
N VAL A 29 4.78 -2.57 11.28
CA VAL A 29 3.79 -2.07 12.24
C VAL A 29 4.51 -1.31 13.34
N ILE A 30 4.07 -0.08 13.62
CA ILE A 30 4.58 0.70 14.73
C ILE A 30 3.52 0.95 15.79
N TYR A 31 2.25 0.68 15.49
CA TYR A 31 1.16 0.82 16.43
C TYR A 31 -0.01 -0.04 15.98
N GLY A 32 -0.69 -0.67 16.90
CA GLY A 32 -1.86 -1.51 16.61
C GLY A 32 -1.47 -2.91 16.19
N GLY A 33 -2.14 -3.45 15.20
CA GLY A 33 -1.93 -4.79 14.68
C GLY A 33 -3.24 -5.46 14.32
N ASP A 34 -3.22 -6.79 14.22
CA ASP A 34 -4.30 -7.60 13.67
C ASP A 34 -5.66 -7.39 14.36
N ASP A 35 -5.65 -7.16 15.69
CA ASP A 35 -6.88 -7.06 16.47
C ASP A 35 -7.26 -5.62 16.79
N ALA A 36 -6.52 -4.64 16.28
CA ALA A 36 -6.75 -3.24 16.61
C ALA A 36 -7.79 -2.62 15.67
N ALA A 37 -8.44 -1.56 16.15
CA ALA A 37 -9.33 -0.76 15.32
C ALA A 37 -8.56 0.22 14.44
N PHE A 38 -7.30 0.49 14.79
CA PHE A 38 -6.42 1.40 14.07
C PHE A 38 -5.00 0.87 14.12
N THR A 39 -4.34 0.82 12.95
CA THR A 39 -2.96 0.34 12.84
C THR A 39 -2.16 1.35 12.05
N SER A 40 -0.92 1.57 12.47
CA SER A 40 0.01 2.47 11.81
C SER A 40 1.26 1.73 11.40
N PHE A 41 1.69 1.98 10.16
CA PHE A 41 2.92 1.45 9.61
C PHE A 41 3.88 2.59 9.30
N ARG A 42 5.17 2.29 9.35
CA ARG A 42 6.18 3.23 8.86
C ARG A 42 6.28 3.12 7.34
N ALA A 43 6.30 4.25 6.67
CA ALA A 43 6.47 4.35 5.22
C ALA A 43 7.55 5.39 4.93
N GLY A 44 8.83 4.97 5.07
CA GLY A 44 9.95 5.91 4.97
C GLY A 44 9.88 6.95 6.08
N THR A 45 9.78 8.23 5.70
CA THR A 45 9.60 9.34 6.64
C THR A 45 8.14 9.68 6.89
N SER A 46 7.22 8.96 6.25
CA SER A 46 5.78 9.14 6.41
C SER A 46 5.16 7.89 7.07
N TYR A 47 3.85 7.85 7.12
CA TYR A 47 3.13 6.74 7.73
C TYR A 47 1.96 6.31 6.86
N LEU A 48 1.65 5.03 6.91
CA LEU A 48 0.43 4.47 6.33
C LEU A 48 -0.39 3.92 7.48
N ASN A 49 -1.64 4.36 7.57
CA ASN A 49 -2.55 3.92 8.62
C ASN A 49 -3.69 3.11 8.03
N LEU A 50 -4.21 2.19 8.84
CA LEU A 50 -5.43 1.45 8.54
C LEU A 50 -6.44 1.74 9.64
N ILE A 51 -7.69 1.98 9.25
CA ILE A 51 -8.78 2.18 10.20
C ILE A 51 -9.89 1.20 9.89
N ALA A 52 -10.32 0.45 10.92
CA ALA A 52 -11.42 -0.50 10.76
C ALA A 52 -12.73 0.24 10.55
N GLN A 53 -13.51 -0.22 9.56
CA GLN A 53 -14.81 0.34 9.26
C GLN A 53 -15.84 -0.78 9.22
N PRO A 54 -17.09 -0.52 9.67
CA PRO A 54 -18.13 -1.54 9.64
C PRO A 54 -18.49 -1.89 8.18
N ALA A 55 -19.04 -3.10 8.00
CA ALA A 55 -19.32 -3.64 6.67
C ALA A 55 -20.26 -2.76 5.84
N GLU A 56 -21.16 -2.06 6.49
CA GLU A 56 -22.12 -1.19 5.79
C GLU A 56 -21.49 0.09 5.26
N ARG A 57 -20.30 0.46 5.74
CA ARG A 57 -19.58 1.61 5.19
C ARG A 57 -18.76 1.16 4.00
N THR A 58 -19.07 1.73 2.84
CA THR A 58 -18.40 1.35 1.59
C THR A 58 -17.75 2.57 0.96
N TRP A 59 -16.87 2.29 0.00
CA TRP A 59 -16.17 3.32 -0.76
C TRP A 59 -16.03 2.85 -2.21
N SER A 60 -15.85 3.81 -3.09
CA SER A 60 -15.54 3.55 -4.49
C SER A 60 -14.15 4.08 -4.80
N TRP A 61 -13.77 4.13 -6.07
CA TRP A 61 -12.46 4.62 -6.45
C TRP A 61 -12.27 6.06 -5.94
N TRP A 62 -11.18 6.28 -5.19
CA TRP A 62 -10.88 7.57 -4.58
C TRP A 62 -9.55 8.14 -5.08
N GLY A 63 -8.78 7.38 -5.85
CA GLY A 63 -7.47 7.76 -6.31
C GLY A 63 -6.47 6.65 -6.06
N ARG A 64 -5.22 7.02 -5.94
CA ARG A 64 -4.14 6.05 -5.82
C ARG A 64 -3.05 6.61 -4.94
N VAL A 65 -2.44 5.76 -4.10
CA VAL A 65 -1.23 6.13 -3.39
C VAL A 65 -0.04 5.49 -4.10
N ILE A 66 1.05 6.24 -4.22
CA ILE A 66 2.27 5.80 -4.89
C ILE A 66 3.38 5.72 -3.84
N PHE A 67 3.98 4.53 -3.72
CA PHE A 67 5.11 4.30 -2.83
C PHE A 67 6.38 4.12 -3.66
N TYR A 68 7.47 4.71 -3.22
CA TYR A 68 8.77 4.43 -3.83
C TYR A 68 9.40 3.22 -3.15
N TYR A 69 9.91 2.31 -3.97
CA TYR A 69 10.64 1.12 -3.54
C TYR A 69 11.98 1.06 -4.27
N SER A 70 12.99 0.55 -3.59
CA SER A 70 14.32 0.45 -4.18
C SER A 70 14.39 -0.59 -5.30
N ASP A 71 13.56 -1.64 -5.23
CA ASP A 71 13.54 -2.71 -6.24
C ASP A 71 12.11 -3.13 -6.53
N VAL A 72 11.54 -2.53 -7.55
CA VAL A 72 10.14 -2.74 -7.95
C VAL A 72 9.92 -4.16 -8.48
N ASP A 73 10.90 -4.70 -9.23
CA ASP A 73 10.77 -6.05 -9.79
C ASP A 73 10.79 -7.11 -8.69
N ALA A 74 11.66 -6.95 -7.69
CA ALA A 74 11.71 -7.87 -6.56
C ALA A 74 10.41 -7.83 -5.76
N LEU A 75 9.85 -6.64 -5.56
CA LEU A 75 8.57 -6.50 -4.89
C LEU A 75 7.46 -7.21 -5.66
N HIS A 76 7.41 -7.03 -6.98
CA HIS A 76 6.43 -7.70 -7.83
C HIS A 76 6.52 -9.22 -7.68
N ALA A 77 7.74 -9.77 -7.73
CA ALA A 77 7.94 -11.21 -7.55
C ALA A 77 7.46 -11.69 -6.18
N ARG A 78 7.71 -10.89 -5.13
CA ARG A 78 7.26 -11.20 -3.78
C ARG A 78 5.74 -11.22 -3.66
N VAL A 79 5.08 -10.25 -4.28
CA VAL A 79 3.62 -10.15 -4.30
C VAL A 79 3.01 -11.40 -4.96
N VAL A 80 3.54 -11.79 -6.11
CA VAL A 80 3.07 -12.98 -6.83
C VAL A 80 3.32 -14.25 -6.00
N ALA A 81 4.51 -14.37 -5.40
CA ALA A 81 4.84 -15.54 -4.58
C ALA A 81 3.95 -15.64 -3.34
N ALA A 82 3.46 -14.53 -2.82
CA ALA A 82 2.54 -14.49 -1.68
C ALA A 82 1.09 -14.80 -2.06
N GLY A 83 0.80 -15.01 -3.35
CA GLY A 83 -0.53 -15.41 -3.81
C GLY A 83 -1.42 -14.25 -4.24
N TYR A 84 -0.90 -13.04 -4.30
CA TYR A 84 -1.66 -11.88 -4.79
C TYR A 84 -1.44 -11.70 -6.28
N ARG A 85 -2.35 -10.98 -6.91
CA ARG A 85 -2.32 -10.76 -8.35
C ARG A 85 -2.13 -9.27 -8.64
N PRO A 86 -0.94 -8.84 -9.05
CA PRO A 86 -0.73 -7.44 -9.48
C PRO A 86 -1.64 -7.09 -10.66
N ASP A 87 -2.05 -5.83 -10.72
CA ASP A 87 -2.91 -5.33 -11.79
C ASP A 87 -2.13 -5.16 -13.09
N THR A 88 -0.84 -4.85 -12.98
CA THR A 88 0.06 -4.70 -14.13
C THR A 88 1.40 -5.34 -13.83
N ALA A 89 2.15 -5.68 -14.87
CA ALA A 89 3.56 -6.04 -14.73
C ALA A 89 4.41 -4.79 -14.57
N PRO A 90 5.62 -4.90 -13.97
CA PRO A 90 6.54 -3.77 -13.93
C PRO A 90 6.91 -3.32 -15.33
N ARG A 91 6.93 -2.00 -15.54
CA ARG A 91 7.37 -1.42 -16.81
C ARG A 91 7.95 -0.03 -16.58
N ASP A 92 8.74 0.42 -17.53
CA ASP A 92 9.30 1.76 -17.53
C ASP A 92 8.28 2.72 -18.15
N ALA A 93 7.98 3.78 -17.41
CA ALA A 93 7.09 4.81 -17.89
C ALA A 93 7.87 5.94 -18.54
N GLU A 94 7.23 6.64 -19.48
CA GLU A 94 7.87 7.74 -20.18
C GLU A 94 8.21 8.93 -19.29
N TRP A 95 7.59 9.03 -18.11
CA TRP A 95 7.93 10.09 -17.15
C TRP A 95 9.13 9.75 -16.26
N GLY A 96 9.82 8.63 -16.53
CA GLY A 96 11.11 8.34 -15.89
C GLY A 96 11.03 7.50 -14.64
N GLU A 97 10.04 6.63 -14.55
CA GLU A 97 9.91 5.70 -13.42
C GLU A 97 9.60 4.30 -13.92
N ARG A 98 10.07 3.29 -13.18
CA ARG A 98 9.61 1.92 -13.34
C ARG A 98 8.57 1.65 -12.28
N PHE A 99 7.42 1.07 -12.66
CA PHE A 99 6.30 0.94 -11.73
C PHE A 99 5.42 -0.25 -12.06
N PHE A 100 4.61 -0.67 -11.08
CA PHE A 100 3.46 -1.54 -11.29
C PHE A 100 2.35 -1.15 -10.34
N HIS A 101 1.13 -1.60 -10.66
CA HIS A 101 -0.06 -1.35 -9.87
C HIS A 101 -0.53 -2.62 -9.16
N LEU A 102 -1.11 -2.43 -7.97
CA LEU A 102 -1.67 -3.51 -7.18
C LEU A 102 -2.86 -2.96 -6.40
N THR A 103 -3.96 -3.71 -6.37
CA THR A 103 -5.12 -3.35 -5.57
C THR A 103 -5.07 -4.13 -4.26
N ASP A 104 -5.30 -3.45 -3.13
CA ASP A 104 -5.27 -4.10 -1.83
C ASP A 104 -6.57 -4.89 -1.59
N PRO A 105 -6.64 -5.71 -0.50
CA PRO A 105 -7.83 -6.52 -0.25
C PRO A 105 -9.14 -5.74 -0.05
N ASP A 106 -9.05 -4.45 0.25
CA ASP A 106 -10.23 -3.60 0.44
C ASP A 106 -10.55 -2.76 -0.80
N GLY A 107 -9.83 -2.97 -1.91
CA GLY A 107 -10.09 -2.29 -3.16
C GLY A 107 -9.34 -0.98 -3.35
N HIS A 108 -8.40 -0.65 -2.48
CA HIS A 108 -7.56 0.55 -2.64
C HIS A 108 -6.49 0.30 -3.69
N GLU A 109 -6.35 1.22 -4.64
CA GLU A 109 -5.37 1.09 -5.70
C GLU A 109 -4.04 1.69 -5.28
N LEU A 110 -2.99 0.88 -5.41
CA LEU A 110 -1.64 1.24 -5.02
C LEU A 110 -0.73 1.20 -6.23
N SER A 111 0.32 2.01 -6.21
CA SER A 111 1.38 1.97 -7.20
C SER A 111 2.71 1.90 -6.48
N PHE A 112 3.61 1.09 -7.02
CA PHE A 112 4.97 0.95 -6.49
C PHE A 112 5.91 1.36 -7.59
N ALA A 113 6.78 2.32 -7.30
CA ALA A 113 7.59 2.95 -8.33
C ALA A 113 9.02 3.16 -7.87
N LYS A 114 9.90 3.34 -8.84
CA LYS A 114 11.30 3.66 -8.62
C LYS A 114 11.73 4.62 -9.72
N PRO A 115 12.37 5.75 -9.37
CA PRO A 115 12.97 6.61 -10.38
C PRO A 115 14.01 5.84 -11.18
N LEU A 116 14.06 6.08 -12.50
CA LEU A 116 15.02 5.40 -13.39
C LEU A 116 16.42 6.00 -13.31
N ARG A 117 16.60 7.04 -12.52
CA ARG A 117 17.92 7.66 -12.36
C ARG A 117 18.23 7.90 -10.88
#